data_c5052c5b8bb260db46e7bae28b2d2f34
#
_entry.id   c5052c5b8bb260db46e7bae28b2d2f34
#
_cell.length_a   1.000
_cell.length_b   1.000
_cell.length_c   1.000
_cell.angle_alpha   90.00
_cell.angle_beta   90.00
_cell.angle_gamma   90.00
#
_symmetry.space_group_name_H-M   'P 1'
#
loop_
_entity.id
_entity.type
_entity.pdbx_description
1 polymer ?
#
loop_
_entity_poly.entity_id
_entity_poly.type
_entity_poly.pdbx_seq_one_letter_code
_entity_poly.pdbx_strand_id
1 'polypeptide(L)'
;MHATDHRVAIVQHPPVLLDKAGTLARAVQLVDEAVAGGARLIVLPETFIPGYPEWIWRVAPADALNSAAFARLQENAIDLGTDDLQPLQEAARRHGVTIVCGIHERDGSFSRATLYNTVVIVGPDGSILNRHRKLMPTNPERMVWGQGDGSGLRVVDTPAGRVGALICWENYMPLARFALYAQGVEIYVAPTWDEGDTWAASMRHIAAEGRCWVLGSANCIQAKDVPGDFPSRAELYPDDAEWLNPGDSVIVNPTGTIVAGPLHEAYGILFADCDPAKAKAAKRTLDTAGHYGRPDVFSLSVNRSALVPVTFADDGVPQREARAMPEERRR
;
A
#
# COMPACT_ATOMS: atom_id res chain seq x y z
N MET A 1 22.18 -21.65 0.57
CA MET A 1 21.34 -21.27 -0.58
C MET A 1 21.82 -19.91 -1.04
N HIS A 2 22.24 -19.74 -2.30
CA HIS A 2 22.50 -18.40 -2.83
C HIS A 2 21.15 -17.66 -2.88
N ALA A 3 21.09 -16.48 -2.22
CA ALA A 3 19.93 -15.62 -2.32
C ALA A 3 19.75 -15.23 -3.79
N THR A 4 18.57 -15.47 -4.36
CA THR A 4 18.24 -14.98 -5.70
C THR A 4 17.91 -13.49 -5.57
N ASP A 5 18.22 -12.68 -6.59
CA ASP A 5 17.87 -11.24 -6.60
C ASP A 5 16.35 -11.01 -6.56
N HIS A 6 15.55 -12.08 -6.67
CA HIS A 6 14.07 -12.05 -6.75
C HIS A 6 13.38 -12.59 -5.49
N ARG A 7 14.12 -12.80 -4.41
CA ARG A 7 13.51 -13.23 -3.16
C ARG A 7 12.76 -12.07 -2.52
N VAL A 8 11.48 -12.29 -2.24
CA VAL A 8 10.60 -11.31 -1.61
C VAL A 8 10.23 -11.74 -0.20
N ALA A 9 9.86 -10.76 0.64
CA ALA A 9 9.32 -10.98 1.97
C ALA A 9 8.04 -10.17 2.17
N ILE A 10 7.00 -10.78 2.74
CA ILE A 10 5.85 -10.09 3.32
C ILE A 10 5.96 -10.18 4.84
N VAL A 11 5.95 -9.03 5.47
CA VAL A 11 5.99 -8.90 6.93
C VAL A 11 4.56 -8.86 7.45
N GLN A 12 4.17 -9.84 8.26
CA GLN A 12 2.90 -9.87 8.96
C GLN A 12 3.14 -9.79 10.47
N HIS A 13 3.29 -8.58 10.95
CA HIS A 13 3.53 -8.25 12.35
C HIS A 13 2.75 -7.00 12.75
N PRO A 14 2.33 -6.86 14.03
CA PRO A 14 1.69 -5.63 14.49
C PRO A 14 2.69 -4.47 14.52
N PRO A 15 2.23 -3.23 14.26
CA PRO A 15 3.00 -2.02 14.56
C PRO A 15 3.08 -1.78 16.07
N VAL A 16 3.80 -0.74 16.49
CA VAL A 16 3.57 -0.10 17.79
C VAL A 16 2.46 0.94 17.57
N LEU A 17 1.22 0.54 17.83
CA LEU A 17 0.03 1.28 17.41
C LEU A 17 0.01 2.70 17.98
N LEU A 18 -0.20 3.70 17.10
CA LEU A 18 -0.24 5.13 17.44
C LEU A 18 1.08 5.67 18.04
N ASP A 19 2.20 5.03 17.72
CA ASP A 19 3.55 5.49 18.03
C ASP A 19 4.43 5.41 16.77
N LYS A 20 4.65 6.57 16.13
CA LYS A 20 5.47 6.70 14.92
C LYS A 20 6.89 6.22 15.15
N ALA A 21 7.53 6.68 16.22
CA ALA A 21 8.93 6.38 16.49
C ALA A 21 9.13 4.89 16.81
N GLY A 22 8.28 4.33 17.66
CA GLY A 22 8.29 2.91 18.00
C GLY A 22 8.02 2.02 16.78
N THR A 23 7.05 2.42 15.92
CA THR A 23 6.74 1.65 14.71
C THR A 23 7.87 1.73 13.69
N LEU A 24 8.52 2.89 13.50
CA LEU A 24 9.67 3.02 12.60
C LEU A 24 10.84 2.14 13.07
N ALA A 25 11.15 2.14 14.38
CA ALA A 25 12.20 1.28 14.94
C ALA A 25 11.87 -0.20 14.70
N ARG A 26 10.61 -0.61 14.92
CA ARG A 26 10.14 -1.97 14.64
C ARG A 26 10.18 -2.31 13.16
N ALA A 27 9.79 -1.39 12.26
CA ALA A 27 9.87 -1.58 10.82
C ALA A 27 11.31 -1.86 10.38
N VAL A 28 12.28 -1.10 10.87
CA VAL A 28 13.71 -1.31 10.58
C VAL A 28 14.18 -2.69 11.07
N GLN A 29 13.81 -3.09 12.30
CA GLN A 29 14.13 -4.43 12.81
C GLN A 29 13.56 -5.53 11.92
N LEU A 30 12.27 -5.43 11.52
CA LEU A 30 11.62 -6.42 10.66
C LEU A 30 12.23 -6.46 9.25
N VAL A 31 12.69 -5.31 8.73
CA VAL A 31 13.48 -5.24 7.49
C VAL A 31 14.81 -5.98 7.66
N ASP A 32 15.54 -5.77 8.77
CA ASP A 32 16.80 -6.47 9.05
C ASP A 32 16.57 -7.99 9.11
N GLU A 33 15.48 -8.46 9.74
CA GLU A 33 15.11 -9.88 9.79
C GLU A 33 14.77 -10.43 8.40
N ALA A 34 14.00 -9.70 7.59
CA ALA A 34 13.66 -10.10 6.22
C ALA A 34 14.91 -10.19 5.33
N VAL A 35 15.84 -9.25 5.47
CA VAL A 35 17.14 -9.25 4.76
C VAL A 35 17.98 -10.44 5.21
N ALA A 36 18.02 -10.78 6.49
CA ALA A 36 18.70 -11.97 6.99
C ALA A 36 18.10 -13.26 6.38
N GLY A 37 16.80 -13.27 6.06
CA GLY A 37 16.12 -14.31 5.27
C GLY A 37 16.41 -14.27 3.77
N GLY A 38 17.23 -13.31 3.30
CA GLY A 38 17.67 -13.16 1.92
C GLY A 38 16.75 -12.33 1.03
N ALA A 39 15.76 -11.61 1.59
CA ALA A 39 14.83 -10.78 0.82
C ALA A 39 15.53 -9.59 0.15
N ARG A 40 15.07 -9.24 -1.07
CA ARG A 40 15.46 -8.07 -1.85
C ARG A 40 14.32 -7.08 -2.06
N LEU A 41 13.09 -7.55 -1.91
CA LEU A 41 11.87 -6.74 -1.85
C LEU A 41 11.14 -7.12 -0.56
N ILE A 42 10.86 -6.15 0.29
CA ILE A 42 10.20 -6.32 1.57
C ILE A 42 8.91 -5.52 1.57
N VAL A 43 7.81 -6.14 1.98
CA VAL A 43 6.48 -5.51 2.01
C VAL A 43 5.97 -5.45 3.44
N LEU A 44 5.66 -4.25 3.89
CA LEU A 44 4.94 -3.95 5.13
C LEU A 44 3.48 -3.62 4.79
N PRO A 45 2.49 -3.99 5.62
CA PRO A 45 1.07 -3.90 5.27
C PRO A 45 0.53 -2.47 5.18
N GLU A 46 -0.78 -2.38 4.89
CA GLU A 46 -1.54 -1.12 4.81
C GLU A 46 -1.39 -0.31 6.10
N THR A 47 -1.07 0.98 5.97
CA THR A 47 -0.93 1.92 7.10
C THR A 47 -0.11 1.39 8.27
N PHE A 48 0.92 0.58 7.99
CA PHE A 48 1.77 -0.01 9.02
C PHE A 48 2.32 1.06 9.97
N ILE A 49 2.64 2.26 9.47
CA ILE A 49 3.11 3.38 10.28
C ILE A 49 2.01 4.43 10.41
N PRO A 50 1.47 4.66 11.61
CA PRO A 50 1.67 3.97 12.89
C PRO A 50 0.55 2.97 13.23
N GLY A 51 -0.02 2.28 12.27
CA GLY A 51 -1.05 1.26 12.43
C GLY A 51 -2.43 1.69 11.95
N TYR A 52 -3.26 0.70 11.59
CA TYR A 52 -4.62 0.93 11.07
C TYR A 52 -5.55 1.45 12.16
N PRO A 53 -6.43 2.43 11.88
CA PRO A 53 -7.34 3.04 12.85
C PRO A 53 -8.60 2.18 13.10
N GLU A 54 -8.42 0.98 13.64
CA GLU A 54 -9.46 -0.04 13.78
C GLU A 54 -10.69 0.46 14.55
N TRP A 55 -10.51 1.38 15.53
CA TRP A 55 -11.61 1.94 16.31
C TRP A 55 -12.74 2.57 15.47
N ILE A 56 -12.47 2.98 14.22
CA ILE A 56 -13.50 3.57 13.33
C ILE A 56 -14.64 2.59 13.00
N TRP A 57 -14.41 1.29 13.18
CA TRP A 57 -15.42 0.25 12.98
C TRP A 57 -16.26 0.01 14.24
N ARG A 58 -15.81 0.51 15.41
CA ARG A 58 -16.44 0.29 16.73
C ARG A 58 -17.13 1.52 17.28
N VAL A 59 -16.70 2.69 16.87
CA VAL A 59 -17.13 3.97 17.46
C VAL A 59 -18.05 4.71 16.49
N ALA A 60 -19.15 5.26 17.02
CA ALA A 60 -20.07 6.06 16.20
C ALA A 60 -19.37 7.30 15.61
N PRO A 61 -19.66 7.72 14.37
CA PRO A 61 -18.97 8.82 13.69
C PRO A 61 -18.90 10.14 14.46
N ALA A 62 -19.95 10.47 15.23
CA ALA A 62 -20.03 11.71 16.00
C ALA A 62 -19.47 11.61 17.41
N ASP A 63 -18.88 10.47 17.80
CA ASP A 63 -18.32 10.28 19.13
C ASP A 63 -17.05 11.12 19.32
N ALA A 64 -16.90 11.75 20.50
CA ALA A 64 -15.74 12.56 20.84
C ALA A 64 -14.43 11.76 20.83
N LEU A 65 -14.49 10.44 21.05
CA LEU A 65 -13.35 9.54 20.97
C LEU A 65 -12.71 9.58 19.57
N ASN A 66 -13.51 9.64 18.50
CA ASN A 66 -12.97 9.75 17.13
C ASN A 66 -12.07 10.98 16.97
N SER A 67 -12.45 12.12 17.56
CA SER A 67 -11.63 13.35 17.50
C SER A 67 -10.31 13.19 18.27
N ALA A 68 -10.35 12.57 19.45
CA ALA A 68 -9.16 12.36 20.28
C ALA A 68 -8.20 11.34 19.61
N ALA A 69 -8.72 10.23 19.10
CA ALA A 69 -7.94 9.21 18.42
C ALA A 69 -7.35 9.73 17.09
N PHE A 70 -8.12 10.52 16.34
CA PHE A 70 -7.65 11.20 15.12
C PHE A 70 -6.50 12.18 15.42
N ALA A 71 -6.60 12.99 16.47
CA ALA A 71 -5.53 13.92 16.84
C ALA A 71 -4.22 13.15 17.15
N ARG A 72 -4.30 12.06 17.92
CA ARG A 72 -3.14 11.21 18.22
C ARG A 72 -2.57 10.57 16.94
N LEU A 73 -3.43 10.10 16.04
CA LEU A 73 -3.02 9.55 14.75
C LEU A 73 -2.30 10.60 13.90
N GLN A 74 -2.84 11.84 13.85
CA GLN A 74 -2.27 12.94 13.08
C GLN A 74 -0.87 13.34 13.58
N GLU A 75 -0.67 13.36 14.89
CA GLU A 75 0.64 13.63 15.53
C GLU A 75 1.68 12.57 15.16
N ASN A 76 1.23 11.32 14.97
CA ASN A 76 2.06 10.17 14.65
C ASN A 76 2.07 9.82 13.15
N ALA A 77 1.45 10.61 12.30
CA ALA A 77 1.49 10.42 10.84
C ALA A 77 2.85 10.86 10.27
N ILE A 78 3.17 10.35 9.09
CA ILE A 78 4.39 10.66 8.33
C ILE A 78 4.17 11.90 7.48
N ASP A 79 5.03 12.90 7.62
CA ASP A 79 5.13 14.01 6.68
C ASP A 79 6.29 13.74 5.72
N LEU A 80 5.97 13.43 4.46
CA LEU A 80 6.97 13.12 3.43
C LEU A 80 7.79 14.35 2.98
N GLY A 81 7.45 15.53 3.43
CA GLY A 81 8.23 16.77 3.26
C GLY A 81 9.33 16.97 4.32
N THR A 82 9.43 16.06 5.30
CA THR A 82 10.41 16.05 6.38
C THR A 82 11.23 14.76 6.35
N ASP A 83 12.11 14.61 7.35
CA ASP A 83 12.93 13.40 7.53
C ASP A 83 12.20 12.26 8.29
N ASP A 84 10.87 12.34 8.43
CA ASP A 84 10.08 11.36 9.20
C ASP A 84 10.32 9.91 8.72
N LEU A 85 10.50 9.68 7.41
CA LEU A 85 10.71 8.35 6.84
C LEU A 85 12.20 7.95 6.74
N GLN A 86 13.13 8.83 7.14
CA GLN A 86 14.57 8.63 7.03
C GLN A 86 15.06 7.27 7.59
N PRO A 87 14.60 6.78 8.77
CA PRO A 87 15.06 5.49 9.29
C PRO A 87 14.81 4.32 8.32
N LEU A 88 13.66 4.31 7.64
CA LEU A 88 13.32 3.27 6.67
C LEU A 88 14.11 3.43 5.36
N GLN A 89 14.31 4.68 4.90
CA GLN A 89 15.14 4.98 3.73
C GLN A 89 16.62 4.59 3.96
N GLU A 90 17.14 4.80 5.15
CA GLU A 90 18.49 4.37 5.52
C GLU A 90 18.61 2.85 5.60
N ALA A 91 17.59 2.16 6.12
CA ALA A 91 17.55 0.69 6.11
C ALA A 91 17.57 0.15 4.68
N ALA A 92 16.77 0.72 3.77
CA ALA A 92 16.77 0.36 2.36
C ALA A 92 18.15 0.54 1.73
N ARG A 93 18.80 1.68 1.97
CA ARG A 93 20.14 2.00 1.45
C ARG A 93 21.23 1.10 2.05
N ARG A 94 21.19 0.87 3.36
CA ARG A 94 22.17 0.03 4.07
C ARG A 94 22.20 -1.39 3.53
N HIS A 95 21.04 -1.95 3.19
CA HIS A 95 20.91 -3.31 2.71
C HIS A 95 20.83 -3.43 1.18
N GLY A 96 20.68 -2.32 0.45
CA GLY A 96 20.49 -2.33 -1.00
C GLY A 96 19.20 -3.04 -1.40
N VAL A 97 18.10 -2.86 -0.66
CA VAL A 97 16.80 -3.52 -0.86
C VAL A 97 15.71 -2.54 -1.19
N THR A 98 14.64 -3.01 -1.84
CA THR A 98 13.42 -2.25 -2.05
C THR A 98 12.45 -2.51 -0.91
N ILE A 99 11.84 -1.45 -0.36
CA ILE A 99 10.83 -1.56 0.70
C ILE A 99 9.52 -0.95 0.21
N VAL A 100 8.43 -1.70 0.31
CA VAL A 100 7.05 -1.21 0.13
C VAL A 100 6.41 -1.10 1.50
N CYS A 101 5.93 0.08 1.85
CA CYS A 101 5.39 0.34 3.20
C CYS A 101 4.10 1.15 3.15
N GLY A 102 3.06 0.67 3.83
CA GLY A 102 1.86 1.44 4.10
C GLY A 102 2.07 2.45 5.23
N ILE A 103 1.63 3.69 5.02
CA ILE A 103 1.79 4.78 5.99
C ILE A 103 0.50 5.62 6.09
N HIS A 104 0.29 6.24 7.25
CA HIS A 104 -0.54 7.44 7.31
C HIS A 104 0.31 8.63 6.87
N GLU A 105 0.01 9.17 5.69
CA GLU A 105 0.65 10.37 5.19
C GLU A 105 -0.12 11.60 5.67
N ARG A 106 0.55 12.54 6.32
CA ARG A 106 0.01 13.87 6.62
C ARG A 106 0.37 14.83 5.49
N ASP A 107 -0.63 15.54 4.98
CA ASP A 107 -0.39 16.60 3.99
C ASP A 107 0.40 17.76 4.62
N GLY A 108 1.66 17.87 4.26
CA GLY A 108 2.53 18.97 4.69
C GLY A 108 2.45 20.22 3.83
N SER A 109 1.80 20.16 2.65
CA SER A 109 1.86 21.20 1.62
C SER A 109 0.74 22.25 1.73
N PHE A 110 -0.47 21.83 2.15
CA PHE A 110 -1.65 22.69 2.17
C PHE A 110 -2.22 22.87 3.58
N SER A 111 -3.28 22.14 3.92
CA SER A 111 -3.97 22.31 5.19
C SER A 111 -3.15 21.87 6.40
N ARG A 112 -2.18 20.97 6.20
CA ARG A 112 -1.36 20.31 7.22
C ARG A 112 -2.15 19.47 8.21
N ALA A 113 -3.40 19.17 7.89
CA ALA A 113 -4.34 18.43 8.73
C ALA A 113 -4.86 17.15 8.07
N THR A 114 -5.01 17.16 6.74
CA THR A 114 -5.53 16.00 6.02
C THR A 114 -4.55 14.83 6.08
N LEU A 115 -5.07 13.66 6.44
CA LEU A 115 -4.37 12.40 6.37
C LEU A 115 -4.75 11.64 5.10
N TYR A 116 -3.82 10.87 4.59
CA TYR A 116 -4.04 9.95 3.48
C TYR A 116 -3.53 8.56 3.85
N ASN A 117 -4.26 7.55 3.42
CA ASN A 117 -3.77 6.17 3.39
C ASN A 117 -2.85 6.04 2.18
N THR A 118 -1.57 5.84 2.42
CA THR A 118 -0.55 5.92 1.38
C THR A 118 0.35 4.70 1.42
N VAL A 119 0.71 4.17 0.25
CA VAL A 119 1.80 3.23 0.10
C VAL A 119 2.99 3.93 -0.56
N VAL A 120 4.17 3.78 0.04
CA VAL A 120 5.43 4.26 -0.52
C VAL A 120 6.29 3.09 -0.97
N ILE A 121 7.02 3.28 -2.07
CA ILE A 121 8.04 2.35 -2.56
C ILE A 121 9.37 3.06 -2.40
N VAL A 122 10.21 2.54 -1.50
CA VAL A 122 11.56 3.05 -1.24
C VAL A 122 12.56 2.18 -1.99
N GLY A 123 13.37 2.79 -2.82
CA GLY A 123 14.40 2.12 -3.62
C GLY A 123 15.64 1.74 -2.81
N PRO A 124 16.52 0.92 -3.42
CA PRO A 124 17.76 0.44 -2.76
C PRO A 124 18.78 1.55 -2.48
N ASP A 125 18.60 2.72 -3.06
CA ASP A 125 19.39 3.92 -2.76
C ASP A 125 18.75 4.79 -1.65
N GLY A 126 17.59 4.36 -1.12
CA GLY A 126 16.81 5.07 -0.11
C GLY A 126 15.93 6.18 -0.68
N SER A 127 15.86 6.37 -2.00
CA SER A 127 14.94 7.32 -2.62
C SER A 127 13.50 6.78 -2.62
N ILE A 128 12.51 7.68 -2.57
CA ILE A 128 11.11 7.31 -2.75
C ILE A 128 10.84 7.20 -4.25
N LEU A 129 10.70 5.97 -4.75
CA LEU A 129 10.43 5.66 -6.17
C LEU A 129 8.98 5.95 -6.55
N ASN A 130 8.05 5.70 -5.63
CA ASN A 130 6.63 5.99 -5.82
C ASN A 130 5.93 6.29 -4.50
N ARG A 131 4.92 7.15 -4.58
CA ARG A 131 3.96 7.46 -3.52
C ARG A 131 2.57 7.32 -4.13
N HIS A 132 1.77 6.39 -3.62
CA HIS A 132 0.39 6.19 -4.04
C HIS A 132 -0.54 6.39 -2.86
N ARG A 133 -1.39 7.40 -2.93
CA ARG A 133 -2.50 7.65 -2.00
C ARG A 133 -3.71 6.82 -2.44
N LYS A 134 -4.33 6.09 -1.52
CA LYS A 134 -5.54 5.30 -1.78
C LYS A 134 -6.59 6.15 -2.48
N LEU A 135 -7.03 5.72 -3.67
CA LEU A 135 -7.96 6.48 -4.51
C LEU A 135 -9.30 6.73 -3.81
N MET A 136 -9.76 5.74 -3.06
CA MET A 136 -11.05 5.79 -2.35
C MET A 136 -10.94 5.07 -1.01
N PRO A 137 -10.96 5.79 0.11
CA PRO A 137 -11.10 5.18 1.43
C PRO A 137 -12.44 4.44 1.57
N THR A 138 -12.40 3.29 2.25
CA THR A 138 -13.53 2.36 2.36
C THR A 138 -14.44 2.74 3.53
N ASN A 139 -15.75 2.93 3.27
CA ASN A 139 -16.77 3.12 4.32
C ASN A 139 -16.33 4.11 5.43
N PRO A 140 -16.14 3.70 6.72
CA PRO A 140 -15.77 4.61 7.81
C PRO A 140 -14.35 5.17 7.69
N GLU A 141 -13.47 4.60 6.86
CA GLU A 141 -12.15 5.17 6.59
C GLU A 141 -12.21 6.61 6.08
N ARG A 142 -13.35 7.01 5.46
CA ARG A 142 -13.59 8.38 5.00
C ARG A 142 -13.66 9.43 6.12
N MET A 143 -13.80 8.99 7.37
CA MET A 143 -13.70 9.86 8.53
C MET A 143 -12.24 10.22 8.87
N VAL A 144 -11.30 9.42 8.38
CA VAL A 144 -9.86 9.56 8.69
C VAL A 144 -9.09 10.08 7.50
N TRP A 145 -9.36 9.56 6.30
CA TRP A 145 -8.54 9.81 5.12
C TRP A 145 -9.25 10.58 4.01
N GLY A 146 -8.49 11.48 3.39
CA GLY A 146 -8.84 12.08 2.12
C GLY A 146 -8.66 11.11 0.96
N GLN A 147 -9.32 11.41 -0.17
CA GLN A 147 -9.17 10.67 -1.42
C GLN A 147 -7.82 10.98 -2.06
N GLY A 148 -7.17 9.93 -2.57
CA GLY A 148 -6.00 10.05 -3.41
C GLY A 148 -6.32 10.47 -4.85
N ASP A 149 -5.26 10.64 -5.63
CA ASP A 149 -5.34 10.94 -7.07
C ASP A 149 -4.58 9.90 -7.91
N GLY A 150 -4.63 10.04 -9.22
CA GLY A 150 -3.97 9.10 -10.13
C GLY A 150 -2.46 9.27 -10.26
N SER A 151 -1.82 10.23 -9.57
CA SER A 151 -0.38 10.51 -9.72
C SER A 151 0.50 9.33 -9.30
N GLY A 152 0.03 8.53 -8.34
CA GLY A 152 0.69 7.35 -7.82
C GLY A 152 0.35 6.02 -8.54
N LEU A 153 -0.53 6.03 -9.55
CA LEU A 153 -0.81 4.85 -10.37
C LEU A 153 0.35 4.56 -11.32
N ARG A 154 1.47 4.13 -10.75
CA ARG A 154 2.74 3.91 -11.43
C ARG A 154 3.31 2.55 -11.13
N VAL A 155 3.99 1.98 -12.13
CA VAL A 155 4.88 0.83 -11.98
C VAL A 155 6.31 1.36 -12.05
N VAL A 156 7.13 0.96 -11.10
CA VAL A 156 8.53 1.40 -10.98
C VAL A 156 9.49 0.23 -11.17
N ASP A 157 10.64 0.51 -11.75
CA ASP A 157 11.71 -0.48 -11.91
C ASP A 157 12.46 -0.65 -10.59
N THR A 158 12.66 -1.90 -10.18
CA THR A 158 13.44 -2.28 -8.99
C THR A 158 14.35 -3.45 -9.33
N PRO A 159 15.38 -3.75 -8.54
CA PRO A 159 16.20 -4.94 -8.74
C PRO A 159 15.41 -6.26 -8.69
N ALA A 160 14.30 -6.30 -7.96
CA ALA A 160 13.42 -7.47 -7.88
C ALA A 160 12.50 -7.64 -9.10
N GLY A 161 12.32 -6.59 -9.90
CA GLY A 161 11.42 -6.53 -11.05
C GLY A 161 10.59 -5.24 -11.07
N ARG A 162 9.60 -5.17 -11.95
CA ARG A 162 8.70 -4.03 -12.10
C ARG A 162 7.58 -4.09 -11.07
N VAL A 163 7.58 -3.18 -10.11
CA VAL A 163 6.68 -3.18 -8.95
C VAL A 163 5.59 -2.12 -9.10
N GLY A 164 4.34 -2.52 -8.87
CA GLY A 164 3.18 -1.61 -8.73
C GLY A 164 2.34 -2.00 -7.53
N ALA A 165 1.65 -1.03 -6.91
CA ALA A 165 0.85 -1.28 -5.71
C ALA A 165 -0.54 -0.63 -5.79
N LEU A 166 -1.55 -1.34 -5.26
CA LEU A 166 -2.89 -0.82 -4.94
C LEU A 166 -3.27 -1.26 -3.52
N ILE A 167 -3.95 -0.37 -2.79
CA ILE A 167 -4.22 -0.53 -1.36
C ILE A 167 -5.62 -1.13 -1.14
N CYS A 168 -5.71 -2.28 -0.44
CA CYS A 168 -6.95 -2.85 0.08
C CYS A 168 -8.04 -2.98 -1.01
N TRP A 169 -9.21 -2.38 -0.83
CA TRP A 169 -10.33 -2.50 -1.76
C TRP A 169 -10.14 -1.75 -3.09
N GLU A 170 -9.07 -0.98 -3.29
CA GLU A 170 -8.69 -0.56 -4.64
C GLU A 170 -8.43 -1.76 -5.55
N ASN A 171 -8.04 -2.90 -4.97
CA ASN A 171 -7.85 -4.15 -5.70
C ASN A 171 -9.13 -4.71 -6.31
N TYR A 172 -10.31 -4.24 -5.87
CA TYR A 172 -11.60 -4.52 -6.51
C TYR A 172 -11.98 -3.52 -7.61
N MET A 173 -11.13 -2.52 -7.90
CA MET A 173 -11.32 -1.56 -8.99
C MET A 173 -10.66 -2.07 -10.29
N PRO A 174 -11.40 -2.64 -11.26
CA PRO A 174 -10.80 -3.27 -12.44
C PRO A 174 -9.95 -2.30 -13.27
N LEU A 175 -10.38 -1.03 -13.38
CA LEU A 175 -9.67 -0.02 -14.16
C LEU A 175 -8.33 0.39 -13.50
N ALA A 176 -8.26 0.41 -12.17
CA ALA A 176 -7.01 0.69 -11.46
C ALA A 176 -6.00 -0.44 -11.66
N ARG A 177 -6.45 -1.72 -11.59
CA ARG A 177 -5.60 -2.88 -11.91
C ARG A 177 -5.11 -2.82 -13.34
N PHE A 178 -6.01 -2.55 -14.30
CA PHE A 178 -5.67 -2.46 -15.72
C PHE A 178 -4.64 -1.37 -15.99
N ALA A 179 -4.72 -0.23 -15.27
CA ALA A 179 -3.73 0.84 -15.38
C ALA A 179 -2.31 0.38 -15.00
N LEU A 180 -2.18 -0.55 -14.03
CA LEU A 180 -0.89 -1.16 -13.69
C LEU A 180 -0.47 -2.25 -14.69
N TYR A 181 -1.40 -3.08 -15.18
CA TYR A 181 -1.11 -4.09 -16.18
C TYR A 181 -0.57 -3.47 -17.47
N ALA A 182 -1.17 -2.37 -17.92
CA ALA A 182 -0.75 -1.63 -19.10
C ALA A 182 0.66 -1.02 -18.98
N GLN A 183 1.18 -0.91 -17.77
CA GLN A 183 2.56 -0.48 -17.52
C GLN A 183 3.53 -1.66 -17.37
N GLY A 184 3.06 -2.90 -17.53
CA GLY A 184 3.91 -4.09 -17.49
C GLY A 184 4.36 -4.47 -16.08
N VAL A 185 3.48 -4.39 -15.09
CA VAL A 185 3.74 -4.86 -13.73
C VAL A 185 4.14 -6.34 -13.74
N GLU A 186 5.18 -6.69 -13.00
CA GLU A 186 5.69 -8.05 -12.80
C GLU A 186 5.44 -8.54 -11.39
N ILE A 187 5.52 -7.62 -10.42
CA ILE A 187 5.24 -7.84 -9.01
C ILE A 187 4.19 -6.81 -8.57
N TYR A 188 3.01 -7.30 -8.30
CA TYR A 188 1.85 -6.53 -7.87
C TYR A 188 1.72 -6.64 -6.35
N VAL A 189 1.77 -5.52 -5.63
CA VAL A 189 1.70 -5.45 -4.18
C VAL A 189 0.34 -4.95 -3.74
N ALA A 190 -0.30 -5.68 -2.83
CA ALA A 190 -1.64 -5.39 -2.31
C ALA A 190 -1.62 -5.35 -0.76
N PRO A 191 -1.14 -4.25 -0.15
CA PRO A 191 -1.25 -4.08 1.29
C PRO A 191 -2.70 -3.85 1.68
N THR A 192 -3.16 -4.48 2.78
CA THR A 192 -4.58 -4.53 3.09
C THR A 192 -4.89 -4.65 4.59
N TRP A 193 -6.10 -4.16 4.95
CA TRP A 193 -6.83 -4.54 6.16
C TRP A 193 -7.83 -5.66 5.91
N ASP A 194 -8.15 -6.01 4.64
CA ASP A 194 -9.07 -7.10 4.26
C ASP A 194 -8.46 -8.47 4.54
N GLU A 195 -9.29 -9.49 4.74
CA GLU A 195 -8.91 -10.82 5.22
C GLU A 195 -9.76 -11.93 4.61
N GLY A 196 -9.36 -13.16 4.89
CA GLY A 196 -10.16 -14.36 4.63
C GLY A 196 -10.18 -14.83 3.19
N ASP A 197 -11.04 -15.81 2.94
CA ASP A 197 -11.09 -16.54 1.66
C ASP A 197 -11.41 -15.66 0.45
N THR A 198 -12.28 -14.67 0.61
CA THR A 198 -12.64 -13.75 -0.48
C THR A 198 -11.45 -12.91 -0.91
N TRP A 199 -10.66 -12.43 0.05
CA TRP A 199 -9.42 -11.72 -0.22
C TRP A 199 -8.40 -12.62 -0.93
N ALA A 200 -8.14 -13.81 -0.39
CA ALA A 200 -7.23 -14.77 -0.98
C ALA A 200 -7.65 -15.18 -2.41
N ALA A 201 -8.95 -15.38 -2.65
CA ALA A 201 -9.50 -15.67 -3.98
C ALA A 201 -9.27 -14.51 -4.94
N SER A 202 -9.41 -13.26 -4.47
CA SER A 202 -9.17 -12.06 -5.26
C SER A 202 -7.69 -11.91 -5.63
N MET A 203 -6.76 -12.19 -4.71
CA MET A 203 -5.33 -12.19 -5.00
C MET A 203 -4.95 -13.22 -6.07
N ARG A 204 -5.54 -14.42 -6.00
CA ARG A 204 -5.37 -15.46 -7.02
C ARG A 204 -5.92 -15.03 -8.37
N HIS A 205 -7.10 -14.39 -8.40
CA HIS A 205 -7.68 -13.86 -9.62
C HIS A 205 -6.80 -12.78 -10.25
N ILE A 206 -6.33 -11.80 -9.47
CA ILE A 206 -5.47 -10.71 -9.93
C ILE A 206 -4.17 -11.24 -10.54
N ALA A 207 -3.55 -12.23 -9.88
CA ALA A 207 -2.36 -12.87 -10.39
C ALA A 207 -2.59 -13.58 -11.75
N ALA A 208 -3.72 -14.30 -11.88
CA ALA A 208 -4.10 -14.99 -13.10
C ALA A 208 -4.51 -14.02 -14.22
N GLU A 209 -5.24 -12.95 -13.90
CA GLU A 209 -5.67 -11.90 -14.82
C GLU A 209 -4.48 -11.09 -15.37
N GLY A 210 -3.62 -10.60 -14.48
CA GLY A 210 -2.49 -9.72 -14.81
C GLY A 210 -1.23 -10.46 -15.24
N ARG A 211 -1.18 -11.80 -15.08
CA ARG A 211 0.02 -12.62 -15.28
C ARG A 211 1.24 -12.05 -14.56
N CYS A 212 1.04 -11.69 -13.30
CA CYS A 212 2.07 -11.12 -12.42
C CYS A 212 2.11 -11.87 -11.08
N TRP A 213 3.22 -11.73 -10.37
CA TRP A 213 3.28 -12.12 -8.97
C TRP A 213 2.39 -11.20 -8.15
N VAL A 214 1.65 -11.73 -7.18
CA VAL A 214 0.83 -10.93 -6.27
C VAL A 214 1.27 -11.15 -4.83
N LEU A 215 1.56 -10.05 -4.16
CA LEU A 215 1.96 -10.00 -2.76
C LEU A 215 0.82 -9.36 -1.96
N GLY A 216 -0.11 -10.18 -1.46
CA GLY A 216 -1.19 -9.75 -0.57
C GLY A 216 -0.66 -9.62 0.86
N SER A 217 -0.37 -8.41 1.31
CA SER A 217 0.22 -8.14 2.63
C SER A 217 -0.85 -7.64 3.58
N ALA A 218 -1.29 -8.51 4.48
CA ALA A 218 -2.35 -8.20 5.44
C ALA A 218 -1.78 -7.66 6.77
N ASN A 219 -2.53 -6.76 7.38
CA ASN A 219 -2.32 -6.40 8.78
C ASN A 219 -2.56 -7.63 9.67
N CYS A 220 -1.90 -7.66 10.84
CA CYS A 220 -2.15 -8.70 11.83
C CYS A 220 -1.98 -8.09 13.22
N ILE A 221 -3.10 -7.90 13.94
CA ILE A 221 -3.14 -7.15 15.19
C ILE A 221 -4.12 -7.83 16.15
N GLN A 222 -3.73 -7.93 17.41
CA GLN A 222 -4.62 -8.32 18.50
C GLN A 222 -5.01 -7.12 19.38
N ALA A 223 -6.09 -7.24 20.13
CA ALA A 223 -6.55 -6.20 21.06
C ALA A 223 -5.48 -5.82 22.10
N LYS A 224 -4.62 -6.76 22.51
CA LYS A 224 -3.47 -6.48 23.40
C LYS A 224 -2.46 -5.49 22.83
N ASP A 225 -2.41 -5.32 21.49
CA ASP A 225 -1.49 -4.40 20.81
C ASP A 225 -2.02 -2.94 20.85
N VAL A 226 -3.30 -2.74 21.23
CA VAL A 226 -3.87 -1.40 21.43
C VAL A 226 -3.28 -0.80 22.68
N PRO A 227 -2.75 0.46 22.63
CA PRO A 227 -2.14 1.10 23.79
C PRO A 227 -3.07 1.13 25.01
N GLY A 228 -2.51 0.86 26.20
CA GLY A 228 -3.28 0.84 27.44
C GLY A 228 -3.92 2.19 27.81
N ASP A 229 -3.37 3.28 27.32
CA ASP A 229 -3.87 4.66 27.46
C ASP A 229 -4.82 5.10 26.33
N PHE A 230 -5.19 4.18 25.41
CA PHE A 230 -6.17 4.50 24.37
C PHE A 230 -7.54 4.80 25.01
N PRO A 231 -8.25 5.87 24.58
CA PRO A 231 -9.54 6.25 25.18
C PRO A 231 -10.54 5.08 25.12
N SER A 232 -11.21 4.83 26.24
CA SER A 232 -12.17 3.71 26.41
C SER A 232 -11.61 2.33 26.02
N ARG A 233 -10.30 2.13 26.18
CA ARG A 233 -9.61 0.88 25.80
C ARG A 233 -10.29 -0.36 26.36
N ALA A 234 -10.62 -0.36 27.65
CA ALA A 234 -11.24 -1.50 28.34
C ALA A 234 -12.66 -1.81 27.86
N GLU A 235 -13.38 -0.79 27.38
CA GLU A 235 -14.75 -0.94 26.85
C GLU A 235 -14.75 -1.42 25.40
N LEU A 236 -13.85 -0.87 24.57
CA LEU A 236 -13.77 -1.17 23.16
C LEU A 236 -13.06 -2.50 22.89
N TYR A 237 -12.10 -2.86 23.72
CA TYR A 237 -11.22 -4.02 23.55
C TYR A 237 -11.14 -4.82 24.85
N PRO A 238 -12.24 -5.44 25.32
CA PRO A 238 -12.30 -6.11 26.62
C PRO A 238 -11.52 -7.43 26.66
N ASP A 239 -11.28 -8.05 25.52
CA ASP A 239 -10.53 -9.32 25.39
C ASP A 239 -9.19 -9.08 24.67
N ASP A 240 -8.10 -9.15 25.40
CA ASP A 240 -6.75 -8.98 24.86
C ASP A 240 -6.37 -10.01 23.78
N ALA A 241 -7.02 -11.17 23.77
CA ALA A 241 -6.78 -12.24 22.80
C ALA A 241 -7.57 -12.05 21.49
N GLU A 242 -8.52 -11.13 21.43
CA GLU A 242 -9.29 -10.85 20.22
C GLU A 242 -8.35 -10.45 19.08
N TRP A 243 -8.48 -11.13 17.94
CA TRP A 243 -7.85 -10.68 16.70
C TRP A 243 -8.66 -9.54 16.11
N LEU A 244 -8.08 -8.35 16.08
CA LEU A 244 -8.65 -7.19 15.40
C LEU A 244 -8.49 -7.31 13.89
N ASN A 245 -7.42 -7.98 13.48
CA ASN A 245 -7.21 -8.51 12.15
C ASN A 245 -6.32 -9.76 12.25
N PRO A 246 -6.77 -10.92 11.75
CA PRO A 246 -6.04 -12.20 11.91
C PRO A 246 -4.90 -12.38 10.91
N GLY A 247 -4.73 -11.48 9.92
CA GLY A 247 -3.68 -11.60 8.92
C GLY A 247 -4.17 -12.05 7.54
N ASP A 248 -3.81 -13.27 7.14
CA ASP A 248 -4.06 -13.88 5.83
C ASP A 248 -3.17 -13.35 4.69
N SER A 249 -1.93 -12.96 5.00
CA SER A 249 -0.96 -12.63 3.96
C SER A 249 -0.68 -13.82 3.05
N VAL A 250 -0.57 -13.54 1.73
CA VAL A 250 -0.35 -14.55 0.71
C VAL A 250 0.64 -14.08 -0.36
N ILE A 251 1.42 -15.02 -0.91
CA ILE A 251 2.19 -14.81 -2.13
C ILE A 251 1.63 -15.73 -3.21
N VAL A 252 1.26 -15.16 -4.35
CA VAL A 252 0.60 -15.85 -5.46
C VAL A 252 1.45 -15.74 -6.72
N ASN A 253 1.64 -16.86 -7.41
CA ASN A 253 2.40 -16.89 -8.67
C ASN A 253 1.55 -16.40 -9.87
N PRO A 254 2.16 -16.09 -11.03
CA PRO A 254 1.45 -15.55 -12.20
C PRO A 254 0.36 -16.46 -12.82
N THR A 255 0.17 -17.67 -12.30
CA THR A 255 -0.89 -18.58 -12.72
C THR A 255 -2.02 -18.72 -11.70
N GLY A 256 -1.98 -17.95 -10.60
CA GLY A 256 -3.01 -17.93 -9.56
C GLY A 256 -2.84 -18.98 -8.47
N THR A 257 -1.65 -19.60 -8.36
CA THR A 257 -1.35 -20.56 -7.28
C THR A 257 -0.71 -19.83 -6.10
N ILE A 258 -1.23 -20.03 -4.90
CA ILE A 258 -0.60 -19.57 -3.66
C ILE A 258 0.69 -20.38 -3.45
N VAL A 259 1.82 -19.71 -3.30
CA VAL A 259 3.14 -20.32 -3.08
C VAL A 259 3.65 -20.12 -1.66
N ALA A 260 3.09 -19.15 -0.90
CA ALA A 260 3.31 -18.96 0.52
C ALA A 260 2.06 -18.37 1.17
N GLY A 261 1.75 -18.78 2.38
CA GLY A 261 0.53 -18.41 3.09
C GLY A 261 -0.70 -19.25 2.68
N PRO A 262 -1.94 -18.88 3.11
CA PRO A 262 -2.22 -17.76 4.03
C PRO A 262 -1.55 -17.95 5.39
N LEU A 263 -1.07 -16.84 5.98
CA LEU A 263 -0.60 -16.83 7.36
C LEU A 263 -1.74 -16.29 8.23
N HIS A 264 -2.48 -17.19 8.87
CA HIS A 264 -3.69 -16.88 9.64
C HIS A 264 -3.41 -16.91 11.14
N GLU A 265 -3.90 -15.91 11.88
CA GLU A 265 -3.75 -15.77 13.34
C GLU A 265 -2.30 -15.99 13.83
N ALA A 266 -1.35 -15.48 13.08
CA ALA A 266 0.07 -15.67 13.38
C ALA A 266 0.92 -14.49 12.93
N TYR A 267 1.89 -14.11 13.73
CA TYR A 267 2.94 -13.17 13.34
C TYR A 267 4.07 -13.92 12.65
N GLY A 268 4.64 -13.33 11.61
CA GLY A 268 5.76 -13.93 10.88
C GLY A 268 6.13 -13.19 9.61
N ILE A 269 7.07 -13.76 8.89
CA ILE A 269 7.52 -13.27 7.59
C ILE A 269 7.38 -14.38 6.56
N LEU A 270 6.58 -14.14 5.51
CA LEU A 270 6.46 -15.04 4.38
C LEU A 270 7.55 -14.75 3.36
N PHE A 271 8.16 -15.78 2.79
CA PHE A 271 9.19 -15.66 1.77
C PHE A 271 8.81 -16.45 0.50
N ALA A 272 9.15 -15.90 -0.66
CA ALA A 272 9.11 -16.62 -1.94
C ALA A 272 10.14 -16.06 -2.92
N ASP A 273 10.52 -16.87 -3.91
CA ASP A 273 11.35 -16.44 -5.05
C ASP A 273 10.44 -16.04 -6.22
N CYS A 274 10.22 -14.74 -6.37
CA CYS A 274 9.29 -14.14 -7.34
C CYS A 274 10.03 -13.73 -8.62
N ASP A 275 10.51 -14.72 -9.38
CA ASP A 275 11.24 -14.49 -10.65
C ASP A 275 10.35 -13.76 -11.69
N PRO A 276 10.71 -12.53 -12.11
CA PRO A 276 9.98 -11.76 -13.14
C PRO A 276 9.91 -12.48 -14.50
N ALA A 277 10.85 -13.37 -14.81
CA ALA A 277 10.81 -14.13 -16.04
C ALA A 277 9.59 -15.05 -16.11
N LYS A 278 9.09 -15.55 -14.96
CA LYS A 278 7.85 -16.34 -14.90
C LYS A 278 6.63 -15.51 -15.26
N ALA A 279 6.57 -14.24 -14.80
CA ALA A 279 5.51 -13.33 -15.18
C ALA A 279 5.50 -13.04 -16.68
N LYS A 280 6.68 -12.75 -17.26
CA LYS A 280 6.84 -12.56 -18.71
C LYS A 280 6.43 -13.80 -19.51
N ALA A 281 6.87 -14.98 -19.09
CA ALA A 281 6.52 -16.23 -19.76
C ALA A 281 5.02 -16.52 -19.71
N ALA A 282 4.35 -16.23 -18.58
CA ALA A 282 2.92 -16.44 -18.43
C ALA A 282 2.07 -15.55 -19.37
N LYS A 283 2.55 -14.35 -19.70
CA LYS A 283 1.90 -13.43 -20.65
C LYS A 283 1.82 -13.98 -22.09
N ARG A 284 2.61 -14.98 -22.44
CA ARG A 284 2.50 -15.64 -23.76
C ARG A 284 1.10 -16.18 -24.05
N THR A 285 0.41 -16.68 -23.03
CA THR A 285 -0.93 -17.29 -23.20
C THR A 285 -2.07 -16.31 -22.96
N LEU A 286 -1.85 -15.32 -22.12
CA LEU A 286 -2.83 -14.29 -21.80
C LEU A 286 -2.06 -13.01 -21.42
N ASP A 287 -2.24 -11.94 -22.17
CA ASP A 287 -1.78 -10.59 -21.83
C ASP A 287 -2.95 -9.63 -22.01
N THR A 288 -3.62 -9.32 -20.89
CA THR A 288 -4.86 -8.51 -20.88
C THR A 288 -4.64 -7.09 -21.37
N ALA A 289 -3.44 -6.55 -21.20
CA ALA A 289 -3.06 -5.23 -21.71
C ALA A 289 -2.28 -5.30 -23.05
N GLY A 290 -1.96 -6.52 -23.52
CA GLY A 290 -1.28 -6.80 -24.78
C GLY A 290 -2.22 -7.42 -25.81
N HIS A 291 -1.92 -8.66 -26.26
CA HIS A 291 -2.64 -9.32 -27.36
C HIS A 291 -4.11 -9.72 -27.05
N TYR A 292 -4.54 -9.68 -25.77
CA TYR A 292 -5.96 -9.76 -25.38
C TYR A 292 -6.59 -8.36 -25.23
N GLY A 293 -5.82 -7.29 -25.30
CA GLY A 293 -6.34 -5.93 -25.33
C GLY A 293 -7.10 -5.66 -26.65
N ARG A 294 -8.16 -4.87 -26.56
CA ARG A 294 -9.00 -4.47 -27.72
C ARG A 294 -9.07 -2.93 -27.75
N PRO A 295 -7.96 -2.25 -28.10
CA PRO A 295 -7.94 -0.78 -28.15
C PRO A 295 -8.85 -0.19 -29.22
N ASP A 296 -9.29 -1.03 -30.18
CA ASP A 296 -10.33 -0.72 -31.16
C ASP A 296 -11.75 -0.69 -30.55
N VAL A 297 -11.95 -1.35 -29.39
CA VAL A 297 -13.25 -1.44 -28.68
C VAL A 297 -13.26 -0.63 -27.39
N PHE A 298 -12.18 -0.68 -26.61
CA PHE A 298 -12.07 -0.08 -25.30
C PHE A 298 -10.95 0.95 -25.27
N SER A 299 -11.23 2.13 -24.68
CA SER A 299 -10.23 3.17 -24.44
C SER A 299 -10.24 3.54 -22.95
N LEU A 300 -9.11 3.37 -22.28
CA LEU A 300 -8.88 3.81 -20.91
C LEU A 300 -7.93 5.01 -20.91
N SER A 301 -8.41 6.14 -20.37
CA SER A 301 -7.58 7.31 -20.08
C SER A 301 -7.41 7.44 -18.56
N VAL A 302 -6.18 7.53 -18.09
CA VAL A 302 -5.86 7.71 -16.68
C VAL A 302 -5.29 9.11 -16.46
N ASN A 303 -5.97 9.93 -15.68
CA ASN A 303 -5.45 11.21 -15.26
C ASN A 303 -4.41 11.02 -14.14
N ARG A 304 -3.15 11.32 -14.43
CA ARG A 304 -2.03 11.26 -13.48
C ARG A 304 -1.59 12.62 -12.95
N SER A 305 -2.39 13.66 -13.14
CA SER A 305 -2.11 14.95 -12.53
C SER A 305 -2.34 14.87 -11.03
N ALA A 306 -1.41 15.41 -10.25
CA ALA A 306 -1.63 15.58 -8.81
C ALA A 306 -2.79 16.57 -8.58
N LEU A 307 -3.64 16.25 -7.59
CA LEU A 307 -4.68 17.17 -7.14
C LEU A 307 -4.02 18.28 -6.32
N VAL A 308 -4.08 19.51 -6.86
CA VAL A 308 -3.60 20.73 -6.20
C VAL A 308 -4.84 21.53 -5.80
N PRO A 309 -5.14 21.66 -4.47
CA PRO A 309 -6.34 22.36 -4.02
C PRO A 309 -6.40 23.82 -4.40
N VAL A 310 -5.23 24.50 -4.46
CA VAL A 310 -5.12 25.92 -4.77
C VAL A 310 -3.78 26.20 -5.47
N THR A 311 -3.81 27.11 -6.43
CA THR A 311 -2.60 27.70 -7.04
C THR A 311 -2.65 29.21 -6.77
N PHE A 312 -1.60 29.72 -6.12
CA PHE A 312 -1.47 31.16 -5.87
C PHE A 312 -0.80 31.83 -7.07
N ALA A 313 -1.46 32.87 -7.63
CA ALA A 313 -1.02 33.51 -8.87
C ALA A 313 0.21 34.42 -8.70
N ASP A 314 0.53 34.81 -7.47
CA ASP A 314 1.64 35.69 -7.08
C ASP A 314 2.97 34.95 -6.88
N ASP A 315 2.98 33.61 -6.88
CA ASP A 315 4.19 32.82 -6.69
C ASP A 315 5.06 32.65 -7.96
N GLY A 316 4.83 33.44 -9.00
CA GLY A 316 5.62 33.45 -10.24
C GLY A 316 5.53 32.17 -11.07
N VAL A 317 4.58 31.28 -10.75
CA VAL A 317 4.30 30.10 -11.57
C VAL A 317 3.50 30.50 -12.80
N PRO A 318 3.96 30.19 -14.02
CA PRO A 318 3.19 30.52 -15.23
C PRO A 318 1.82 29.88 -15.13
N GLN A 319 0.74 30.64 -15.30
CA GLN A 319 -0.61 30.06 -15.44
C GLN A 319 -0.55 29.05 -16.59
N ARG A 320 -0.72 27.76 -16.29
CA ARG A 320 -1.03 26.78 -17.32
C ARG A 320 -2.36 27.22 -17.92
N GLU A 321 -2.29 27.71 -19.17
CA GLU A 321 -3.50 27.95 -19.95
C GLU A 321 -4.43 26.77 -19.77
N ALA A 322 -5.62 27.04 -19.23
CA ALA A 322 -6.69 26.06 -19.20
C ALA A 322 -6.90 25.66 -20.66
N ARG A 323 -6.49 24.45 -21.04
CA ARG A 323 -6.79 23.93 -22.37
C ARG A 323 -8.29 24.00 -22.53
N ALA A 324 -8.72 24.98 -23.36
CA ALA A 324 -10.09 25.02 -23.84
C ALA A 324 -10.42 23.63 -24.40
N MET A 325 -11.48 23.01 -23.88
CA MET A 325 -12.02 21.79 -24.49
C MET A 325 -12.32 22.09 -25.94
N PRO A 326 -11.93 21.23 -26.89
CA PRO A 326 -12.29 21.44 -28.28
C PRO A 326 -13.82 21.49 -28.40
N GLU A 327 -14.33 22.53 -29.04
CA GLU A 327 -15.75 22.77 -29.33
C GLU A 327 -16.29 21.86 -30.45
N GLU A 328 -15.86 20.61 -30.51
CA GLU A 328 -16.33 19.68 -31.55
C GLU A 328 -16.95 18.45 -30.94
N ARG A 329 -18.25 18.52 -30.64
CA ARG A 329 -19.31 17.51 -30.86
C ARG A 329 -20.66 18.01 -30.36
N ARG A 330 -21.16 19.05 -31.03
CA ARG A 330 -22.60 19.24 -31.16
C ARG A 330 -22.96 18.99 -32.63
N ARG A 331 -23.27 17.75 -32.95
CA ARG A 331 -24.23 17.37 -34.03
C ARG A 331 -24.57 15.89 -33.85
#